data_ff1990fda85f3df06126e4197609acee
#
_entry.id   ff1990fda85f3df06126e4197609acee
#
_cell.length_a   1.000
_cell.length_b   1.000
_cell.length_c   1.000
_cell.angle_alpha   90.00
_cell.angle_beta   90.00
_cell.angle_gamma   90.00
#
_symmetry.space_group_name_H-M   'P 1'
#
loop_
_entity.id
_entity.type
_entity.pdbx_description
1 polymer ?
#
loop_
_entity_poly.entity_id
_entity_poly.type
_entity_poly.pdbx_seq_one_letter_code
_entity_poly.pdbx_strand_id
1 'polypeptide(L)'
;MTNLIELLEMKVEAQEDGYLKMSMPVTDKVKQPFGYLHGGASLALGETACSLGSAHLIDTSTHIPLGLEMNANHISSVREDVVYAEARILHQGSTTHVWDIHIKNQAGQLISAMRGTIAIKPLKQ
;
A
#
# COMPACT_ATOMS: atom_id res chain seq x y z
N MET A 1 5.33 1.01 -20.47
CA MET A 1 6.20 1.75 -19.54
C MET A 1 6.19 1.06 -18.17
N THR A 2 7.36 0.72 -17.66
CA THR A 2 7.47 0.09 -16.34
C THR A 2 7.26 1.15 -15.25
N ASN A 3 6.42 0.84 -14.28
CA ASN A 3 6.19 1.67 -13.11
C ASN A 3 6.62 0.93 -11.84
N LEU A 4 6.49 1.57 -10.69
CA LEU A 4 6.94 1.00 -9.43
C LEU A 4 6.20 -0.29 -9.08
N ILE A 5 4.92 -0.37 -9.40
CA ILE A 5 4.11 -1.57 -9.13
C ILE A 5 4.69 -2.77 -9.89
N GLU A 6 4.98 -2.59 -11.19
CA GLU A 6 5.57 -3.63 -12.02
C GLU A 6 6.99 -3.96 -11.58
N LEU A 7 7.80 -2.92 -11.31
CA LEU A 7 9.20 -3.10 -10.93
C LEU A 7 9.34 -3.90 -9.65
N LEU A 8 8.50 -3.66 -8.66
CA LEU A 8 8.54 -4.36 -7.37
C LEU A 8 7.62 -5.58 -7.33
N GLU A 9 6.99 -5.91 -8.46
CA GLU A 9 6.15 -7.10 -8.63
C GLU A 9 4.97 -7.14 -7.66
N MET A 10 4.38 -5.98 -7.39
CA MET A 10 3.18 -5.87 -6.56
C MET A 10 1.96 -6.39 -7.31
N LYS A 11 1.07 -7.09 -6.59
CA LYS A 11 -0.15 -7.66 -7.16
C LYS A 11 -1.34 -7.41 -6.25
N VAL A 12 -2.49 -7.09 -6.84
CA VAL A 12 -3.76 -7.05 -6.12
C VAL A 12 -4.23 -8.48 -5.91
N GLU A 13 -4.43 -8.87 -4.65
CA GLU A 13 -4.89 -10.21 -4.28
C GLU A 13 -6.39 -10.24 -4.00
N ALA A 14 -6.95 -9.16 -3.43
CA ALA A 14 -8.38 -9.04 -3.15
C ALA A 14 -8.78 -7.57 -3.12
N GLN A 15 -10.00 -7.27 -3.53
CA GLN A 15 -10.49 -5.90 -3.59
C GLN A 15 -11.98 -5.85 -3.35
N GLU A 16 -12.40 -5.03 -2.38
CA GLU A 16 -13.79 -4.72 -2.06
C GLU A 16 -13.88 -3.23 -1.75
N ASP A 17 -15.11 -2.71 -1.64
CA ASP A 17 -15.27 -1.31 -1.23
C ASP A 17 -14.70 -1.11 0.17
N GLY A 18 -13.69 -0.26 0.28
CA GLY A 18 -13.04 0.04 1.55
C GLY A 18 -12.02 -0.98 2.04
N TYR A 19 -11.69 -1.99 1.20
CA TYR A 19 -10.68 -2.99 1.53
C TYR A 19 -9.87 -3.35 0.29
N LEU A 20 -8.55 -3.43 0.46
CA LEU A 20 -7.69 -3.93 -0.61
C LEU A 20 -6.50 -4.68 -0.02
N LYS A 21 -6.22 -5.86 -0.58
CA LYS A 21 -5.07 -6.67 -0.22
C LYS A 21 -4.13 -6.75 -1.42
N MET A 22 -2.85 -6.46 -1.18
CA MET A 22 -1.81 -6.57 -2.20
C MET A 22 -0.66 -7.43 -1.68
N SER A 23 0.07 -8.04 -2.59
CA SER A 23 1.27 -8.80 -2.28
C SER A 23 2.50 -8.19 -2.94
N MET A 24 3.67 -8.47 -2.37
CA MET A 24 4.96 -8.10 -2.94
C MET A 24 5.99 -9.16 -2.54
N PRO A 25 6.69 -9.77 -3.52
CA PRO A 25 7.73 -10.74 -3.19
C PRO A 25 8.94 -10.01 -2.58
N VAL A 26 9.57 -10.64 -1.59
CA VAL A 26 10.75 -10.10 -0.92
C VAL A 26 11.99 -10.54 -1.69
N THR A 27 12.24 -9.85 -2.80
CA THR A 27 13.41 -10.06 -3.66
C THR A 27 14.55 -9.14 -3.23
N ASP A 28 15.72 -9.32 -3.80
CA ASP A 28 16.88 -8.48 -3.49
C ASP A 28 16.63 -6.99 -3.78
N LYS A 29 15.75 -6.69 -4.73
CA LYS A 29 15.39 -5.29 -5.09
C LYS A 29 14.76 -4.51 -3.94
N VAL A 30 14.13 -5.20 -3.01
CA VAL A 30 13.39 -4.56 -1.92
C VAL A 30 14.05 -4.74 -0.55
N LYS A 31 15.30 -5.22 -0.54
CA LYS A 31 16.04 -5.44 0.70
C LYS A 31 16.97 -4.29 1.02
N GLN A 32 17.16 -4.06 2.32
CA GLN A 32 18.19 -3.15 2.83
C GLN A 32 19.54 -3.91 2.92
N PRO A 33 20.66 -3.22 3.19
CA PRO A 33 22.01 -3.85 3.09
C PRO A 33 22.25 -5.06 3.98
N PHE A 34 21.47 -5.26 5.03
CA PHE A 34 21.64 -6.40 5.93
C PHE A 34 20.76 -7.60 5.56
N GLY A 35 20.07 -7.52 4.42
CA GLY A 35 19.31 -8.65 3.87
C GLY A 35 17.86 -8.73 4.29
N TYR A 36 17.37 -7.75 5.04
CA TYR A 36 15.96 -7.68 5.45
C TYR A 36 15.16 -6.79 4.51
N LEU A 37 13.85 -7.00 4.46
CA LEU A 37 12.95 -6.14 3.73
C LEU A 37 13.14 -4.68 4.18
N HIS A 38 13.35 -3.81 3.21
CA HIS A 38 13.51 -2.37 3.44
C HIS A 38 12.18 -1.77 3.91
N GLY A 39 12.20 -0.99 4.99
CA GLY A 39 11.00 -0.33 5.51
C GLY A 39 10.34 0.59 4.48
N GLY A 40 11.14 1.26 3.64
CA GLY A 40 10.63 2.07 2.55
C GLY A 40 9.87 1.26 1.50
N ALA A 41 10.26 0.00 1.26
CA ALA A 41 9.54 -0.88 0.35
C ALA A 41 8.19 -1.29 0.94
N SER A 42 8.14 -1.54 2.25
CA SER A 42 6.87 -1.79 2.94
C SER A 42 5.94 -0.58 2.84
N LEU A 43 6.47 0.63 3.02
CA LEU A 43 5.70 1.87 2.86
C LEU A 43 5.19 2.03 1.43
N ALA A 44 6.02 1.74 0.42
CA ALA A 44 5.60 1.79 -0.98
C ALA A 44 4.44 0.84 -1.26
N LEU A 45 4.50 -0.37 -0.71
CA LEU A 45 3.41 -1.34 -0.83
C LEU A 45 2.14 -0.83 -0.14
N GLY A 46 2.27 -0.32 1.08
CA GLY A 46 1.13 0.21 1.84
C GLY A 46 0.49 1.40 1.16
N GLU A 47 1.28 2.35 0.67
CA GLU A 47 0.75 3.52 -0.05
C GLU A 47 0.07 3.11 -1.35
N THR A 48 0.65 2.17 -2.08
CA THR A 48 0.05 1.65 -3.32
C THR A 48 -1.31 1.00 -3.02
N ALA A 49 -1.38 0.19 -1.97
CA ALA A 49 -2.62 -0.48 -1.59
C ALA A 49 -3.74 0.52 -1.29
N CYS A 50 -3.46 1.55 -0.49
CA CYS A 50 -4.52 2.52 -0.18
C CYS A 50 -4.84 3.45 -1.35
N SER A 51 -3.85 3.76 -2.21
CA SER A 51 -4.13 4.55 -3.42
C SER A 51 -5.04 3.79 -4.39
N LEU A 52 -4.76 2.51 -4.62
CA LEU A 52 -5.61 1.68 -5.48
C LEU A 52 -6.98 1.43 -4.83
N GLY A 53 -7.02 1.25 -3.51
CA GLY A 53 -8.27 1.13 -2.78
C GLY A 53 -9.13 2.38 -2.90
N SER A 54 -8.53 3.56 -2.84
CA SER A 54 -9.24 4.83 -3.05
C SER A 54 -9.71 4.98 -4.48
N ALA A 55 -8.88 4.61 -5.47
CA ALA A 55 -9.27 4.65 -6.88
C ALA A 55 -10.52 3.83 -7.15
N HIS A 56 -10.67 2.70 -6.46
CA HIS A 56 -11.84 1.83 -6.59
C HIS A 56 -13.13 2.48 -6.07
N LEU A 57 -13.01 3.44 -5.15
CA LEU A 57 -14.15 4.09 -4.51
C LEU A 57 -14.60 5.38 -5.20
N ILE A 58 -13.84 5.87 -6.16
CA ILE A 58 -14.09 7.17 -6.79
C ILE A 58 -14.28 7.01 -8.29
N ASP A 59 -14.81 8.06 -8.92
CA ASP A 59 -14.90 8.14 -10.38
C ASP A 59 -13.56 8.65 -10.93
N THR A 60 -12.74 7.74 -11.45
CA THR A 60 -11.42 8.07 -11.96
C THR A 60 -11.45 8.83 -13.29
N SER A 61 -12.63 9.00 -13.90
CA SER A 61 -12.77 9.90 -15.05
C SER A 61 -12.80 11.36 -14.63
N THR A 62 -13.08 11.67 -13.37
CA THR A 62 -13.20 13.03 -12.86
C THR A 62 -12.20 13.37 -11.74
N HIS A 63 -11.71 12.38 -11.04
CA HIS A 63 -10.83 12.56 -9.88
C HIS A 63 -9.70 11.55 -9.88
N ILE A 64 -8.60 11.89 -9.19
CA ILE A 64 -7.48 10.97 -8.97
C ILE A 64 -7.13 10.91 -7.48
N PRO A 65 -6.66 9.74 -7.01
CA PRO A 65 -6.13 9.62 -5.66
C PRO A 65 -4.64 9.99 -5.67
N LEU A 66 -4.20 10.79 -4.70
CA LEU A 66 -2.80 11.15 -4.52
C LEU A 66 -2.42 10.98 -3.05
N GLY A 67 -1.35 10.25 -2.77
CA GLY A 67 -0.86 10.08 -1.41
C GLY A 67 -0.38 11.41 -0.83
N LEU A 68 -0.89 11.75 0.36
CA LEU A 68 -0.49 12.96 1.07
C LEU A 68 0.50 12.66 2.18
N GLU A 69 0.26 11.58 2.92
CA GLU A 69 1.04 11.26 4.09
C GLU A 69 0.95 9.77 4.37
N MET A 70 2.07 9.18 4.74
CA MET A 70 2.16 7.80 5.20
C MET A 70 3.00 7.78 6.47
N ASN A 71 2.56 7.04 7.47
CA ASN A 71 3.39 6.77 8.64
C ASN A 71 3.33 5.29 8.99
N ALA A 72 4.41 4.79 9.55
CA ALA A 72 4.57 3.37 9.81
C ALA A 72 5.38 3.11 11.07
N ASN A 73 4.99 2.04 11.76
CA ASN A 73 5.82 1.42 12.77
C ASN A 73 6.20 0.03 12.25
N HIS A 74 7.49 -0.17 11.99
CA HIS A 74 8.01 -1.47 11.57
C HIS A 74 8.24 -2.30 12.81
N ILE A 75 7.57 -3.45 12.90
CA ILE A 75 7.49 -4.24 14.13
C ILE A 75 8.37 -5.47 14.06
N SER A 76 8.37 -6.14 12.89
CA SER A 76 9.14 -7.38 12.69
C SER A 76 9.89 -7.34 11.37
N SER A 77 10.92 -8.17 11.25
CA SER A 77 11.77 -8.26 10.05
C SER A 77 11.37 -9.44 9.18
N VAL A 78 11.58 -9.30 7.88
CA VAL A 78 11.36 -10.36 6.89
C VAL A 78 12.57 -10.42 5.97
N ARG A 79 13.01 -11.63 5.63
CA ARG A 79 14.17 -11.84 4.75
C ARG A 79 13.82 -12.41 3.39
N GLU A 80 12.68 -13.08 3.28
CA GLU A 80 12.31 -13.82 2.06
C GLU A 80 10.80 -14.03 1.98
N ASP A 81 10.36 -14.75 0.95
CA ASP A 81 8.96 -15.09 0.67
C ASP A 81 8.15 -13.88 0.18
N VAL A 82 6.95 -13.71 0.67
CA VAL A 82 6.02 -12.68 0.20
C VAL A 82 5.45 -11.94 1.41
N VAL A 83 5.26 -10.64 1.27
CA VAL A 83 4.51 -9.85 2.25
C VAL A 83 3.20 -9.36 1.63
N TYR A 84 2.22 -9.13 2.48
CA TYR A 84 0.88 -8.71 2.11
C TYR A 84 0.51 -7.43 2.83
N ALA A 85 0.02 -6.45 2.08
CA ALA A 85 -0.59 -5.26 2.65
C ALA A 85 -2.11 -5.46 2.68
N GLU A 86 -2.70 -5.31 3.86
CA GLU A 86 -4.16 -5.29 4.02
C GLU A 86 -4.56 -3.88 4.41
N ALA A 87 -5.23 -3.18 3.49
CA ALA A 87 -5.66 -1.81 3.69
C ALA A 87 -7.17 -1.77 3.93
N ARG A 88 -7.58 -1.10 5.02
CA ARG A 88 -8.99 -0.90 5.36
C ARG A 88 -9.25 0.57 5.57
N ILE A 89 -10.29 1.09 4.93
CA ILE A 89 -10.62 2.50 5.03
C ILE A 89 -11.19 2.83 6.41
N LEU A 90 -10.69 3.92 7.01
CA LEU A 90 -11.19 4.44 8.28
C LEU A 90 -12.11 5.63 8.07
N HIS A 91 -11.86 6.42 7.03
CA HIS A 91 -12.65 7.62 6.75
C HIS A 91 -12.69 7.83 5.24
N GLN A 92 -13.88 7.93 4.71
CA GLN A 92 -14.12 8.21 3.29
C GLN A 92 -14.78 9.58 3.19
N GLY A 93 -13.95 10.63 3.15
CA GLY A 93 -14.41 12.00 2.96
C GLY A 93 -14.50 12.35 1.48
N SER A 94 -15.02 13.54 1.19
CA SER A 94 -15.14 14.01 -0.18
C SER A 94 -13.80 14.44 -0.79
N THR A 95 -12.84 14.86 0.03
CA THR A 95 -11.53 15.34 -0.43
C THR A 95 -10.36 14.52 0.07
N THR A 96 -10.58 13.69 1.10
CA THR A 96 -9.53 12.81 1.65
C THR A 96 -10.11 11.48 2.07
N HIS A 97 -9.29 10.44 1.91
CA HIS A 97 -9.53 9.14 2.51
C HIS A 97 -8.41 8.85 3.51
N VAL A 98 -8.75 8.25 4.64
CA VAL A 98 -7.78 7.78 5.63
C VAL A 98 -7.87 6.26 5.71
N TRP A 99 -6.73 5.60 5.63
CA TRP A 99 -6.63 4.14 5.60
C TRP A 99 -5.78 3.63 6.75
N ASP A 100 -6.15 2.48 7.27
CA ASP A 100 -5.35 1.67 8.17
C ASP A 100 -4.74 0.53 7.36
N ILE A 101 -3.43 0.32 7.47
CA ILE A 101 -2.73 -0.68 6.66
C ILE A 101 -1.89 -1.57 7.57
N HIS A 102 -2.04 -2.88 7.40
CA HIS A 102 -1.18 -3.86 8.06
C HIS A 102 -0.37 -4.60 7.01
N ILE A 103 0.95 -4.62 7.18
CA ILE A 103 1.83 -5.47 6.38
C ILE A 103 2.06 -6.75 7.18
N LYS A 104 1.80 -7.89 6.56
CA LYS A 104 1.91 -9.21 7.19
C LYS A 104 2.77 -10.14 6.34
N ASN A 105 3.44 -11.09 7.00
CA ASN A 105 4.14 -12.16 6.29
C ASN A 105 3.14 -13.28 5.92
N GLN A 106 3.64 -14.34 5.27
CA GLN A 106 2.80 -15.47 4.85
C GLN A 106 2.16 -16.22 6.03
N ALA A 107 2.78 -16.20 7.20
CA ALA A 107 2.22 -16.82 8.40
C ALA A 107 1.16 -15.93 9.08
N GLY A 108 0.91 -14.73 8.57
CA GLY A 108 -0.05 -13.80 9.15
C GLY A 108 0.50 -12.94 10.27
N GLN A 109 1.81 -12.97 10.52
CA GLN A 109 2.42 -12.14 11.55
C GLN A 109 2.52 -10.70 11.08
N LEU A 110 2.27 -9.76 11.98
CA LEU A 110 2.34 -8.33 11.69
C LEU A 110 3.81 -7.90 11.54
N ILE A 111 4.14 -7.36 10.36
CA ILE A 111 5.47 -6.85 10.03
C ILE A 111 5.52 -5.34 10.22
N SER A 112 4.46 -4.64 9.81
CA SER A 112 4.38 -3.19 9.91
C SER A 112 2.94 -2.75 10.07
N ALA A 113 2.70 -1.75 10.91
CA ALA A 113 1.39 -1.11 11.08
C ALA A 113 1.50 0.32 10.57
N MET A 114 0.58 0.71 9.68
CA MET A 114 0.65 1.98 8.97
C MET A 114 -0.67 2.71 8.96
N ARG A 115 -0.57 4.01 8.75
CA ARG A 115 -1.73 4.85 8.42
C ARG A 115 -1.37 5.71 7.23
N GLY A 116 -2.33 5.87 6.31
CA GLY A 116 -2.15 6.68 5.12
C GLY A 116 -3.31 7.61 4.88
N THR A 117 -3.01 8.80 4.36
CA THR A 117 -4.00 9.78 3.95
C THR A 117 -3.86 9.99 2.44
N ILE A 118 -4.97 9.84 1.73
CA ILE A 118 -5.03 9.96 0.27
C ILE A 118 -5.91 11.16 -0.06
N ALA A 119 -5.37 12.10 -0.84
CA ALA A 119 -6.15 13.21 -1.36
C ALA A 119 -6.95 12.74 -2.57
N ILE A 120 -8.20 13.16 -2.64
CA ILE A 120 -9.07 12.92 -3.79
C ILE A 120 -9.17 14.24 -4.55
N LYS A 121 -8.45 14.33 -5.65
CA LYS A 121 -8.30 15.59 -6.38
C LYS A 121 -9.03 15.56 -7.72
N PRO A 122 -9.72 16.67 -8.10
CA PRO A 122 -10.30 16.76 -9.44
C PRO A 122 -9.20 16.75 -10.48
N LEU A 123 -9.48 16.12 -11.61
CA LEU A 123 -8.59 16.17 -12.77
C LEU A 123 -8.56 17.60 -13.32
N LYS A 124 -7.36 18.04 -13.69
CA LYS A 124 -7.21 19.32 -14.39
C LYS A 124 -7.67 19.19 -15.83
N GLN A 125 -8.32 20.22 -16.30
CA GLN A 125 -8.77 20.31 -17.68
C GLN A 125 -7.97 21.31 -18.47
#